data_19d429b0afd4f86e62ee51827435b5d8
#
_entry.id   19d429b0afd4f86e62ee51827435b5d8
#
_cell.length_a   1.000
_cell.length_b   1.000
_cell.length_c   1.000
_cell.angle_alpha   90.00
_cell.angle_beta   90.00
_cell.angle_gamma   90.00
#
_symmetry.space_group_name_H-M   'P 1'
#
loop_
_entity.id
_entity.type
_entity.pdbx_description
1 polymer ?
#
loop_
_entity_poly.entity_id
_entity_poly.type
_entity_poly.pdbx_seq_one_letter_code
_entity_poly.pdbx_strand_id
1 'polypeptide(L)'
;MYYDNELGIHASALKHGVSAADALLAAIQYIVIAELAEDRELRLGFDSSGKPIETVVIVLGSGRSVVNHAMPARRKFWALLYRRQT
;
A
#
# COMPACT_ATOMS: atom_id res chain seq x y z
N MET A 1 11.95 -14.92 -9.09
CA MET A 1 11.60 -14.53 -8.73
C MET A 1 11.21 -14.32 -7.79
N TYR A 2 10.94 -13.88 -7.04
CA TYR A 2 10.54 -13.60 -6.23
C TYR A 2 9.88 -12.98 -5.75
N TYR A 3 9.40 -12.80 -5.11
CA TYR A 3 8.81 -12.25 -4.86
C TYR A 3 8.08 -12.06 -4.05
N ASP A 4 7.59 -11.54 -3.78
CA ASP A 4 6.53 -10.92 -3.44
C ASP A 4 5.61 -11.63 -2.66
N ASN A 5 5.64 -12.84 -2.66
CA ASN A 5 4.98 -13.65 -1.73
C ASN A 5 5.49 -13.42 -0.33
N GLU A 6 6.39 -12.50 -0.17
CA GLU A 6 6.89 -12.08 1.15
C GLU A 6 6.05 -10.95 1.73
N LEU A 7 5.06 -10.45 1.04
CA LEU A 7 4.22 -9.37 1.55
C LEU A 7 3.02 -9.96 2.30
N GLY A 8 2.99 -9.75 3.60
CA GLY A 8 1.87 -10.16 4.44
C GLY A 8 0.95 -8.99 4.75
N ILE A 9 -0.07 -9.26 5.56
CA ILE A 9 -0.99 -8.22 5.98
C ILE A 9 -1.31 -8.41 7.46
N HIS A 10 -1.28 -7.30 8.20
CA HIS A 10 -1.61 -7.30 9.62
C HIS A 10 -3.08 -6.93 9.80
N ALA A 11 -3.70 -7.45 10.84
CA ALA A 11 -5.13 -7.19 11.09
C ALA A 11 -5.43 -5.69 11.19
N SER A 12 -4.48 -4.89 11.66
CA SER A 12 -4.67 -3.45 11.78
C SER A 12 -4.94 -2.78 10.43
N ALA A 13 -4.54 -3.41 9.33
CA ALA A 13 -4.77 -2.86 8.01
C ALA A 13 -6.24 -2.99 7.58
N LEU A 14 -7.03 -3.77 8.31
CA LEU A 14 -8.42 -4.02 7.93
C LEU A 14 -9.41 -3.11 8.63
N LYS A 15 -8.93 -2.13 9.39
CA LYS A 15 -9.81 -1.28 10.20
C LYS A 15 -10.64 -0.28 9.41
N HIS A 16 -10.23 0.03 8.20
CA HIS A 16 -10.84 1.13 7.45
C HIS A 16 -11.68 0.65 6.26
N GLY A 17 -12.10 -0.60 6.30
CA GLY A 17 -13.04 -1.10 5.31
C GLY A 17 -12.44 -1.57 3.99
N VAL A 18 -11.13 -1.54 3.86
CA VAL A 18 -10.47 -2.07 2.67
C VAL A 18 -10.26 -3.56 2.89
N SER A 19 -10.65 -4.39 1.93
CA SER A 19 -10.47 -5.83 2.06
C SER A 19 -9.00 -6.20 2.02
N ALA A 20 -8.66 -7.35 2.58
CA ALA A 20 -7.27 -7.83 2.57
C ALA A 20 -6.75 -7.94 1.13
N ALA A 21 -7.58 -8.47 0.23
CA ALA A 21 -7.17 -8.63 -1.16
C ALA A 21 -6.89 -7.29 -1.82
N ASP A 22 -7.73 -6.30 -1.59
CA ASP A 22 -7.53 -4.97 -2.17
C ASP A 22 -6.35 -4.23 -1.54
N ALA A 23 -6.14 -4.41 -0.25
CA ALA A 23 -4.98 -3.81 0.42
C ALA A 23 -3.69 -4.37 -0.15
N LEU A 24 -3.62 -5.68 -0.32
CA LEU A 24 -2.44 -6.31 -0.90
C LEU A 24 -2.25 -5.91 -2.36
N LEU A 25 -3.33 -5.85 -3.12
CA LEU A 25 -3.25 -5.45 -4.52
C LEU A 25 -2.67 -4.05 -4.66
N ALA A 26 -3.20 -3.09 -3.88
CA ALA A 26 -2.74 -1.71 -3.94
C ALA A 26 -1.29 -1.59 -3.50
N ALA A 27 -0.88 -2.37 -2.51
CA ALA A 27 0.50 -2.31 -2.01
C ALA A 27 1.48 -2.96 -2.96
N ILE A 28 1.09 -4.03 -3.63
CA ILE A 28 1.97 -4.73 -4.57
C ILE A 28 2.09 -3.96 -5.87
N GLN A 29 0.97 -3.47 -6.40
CA GLN A 29 0.96 -2.75 -7.66
C GLN A 29 0.92 -1.24 -7.42
N TYR A 30 1.78 -0.77 -6.55
CA TYR A 30 1.81 0.64 -6.22
C TYR A 30 2.27 1.48 -7.41
N ILE A 31 1.76 2.70 -7.46
CA ILE A 31 2.15 3.70 -8.45
C ILE A 31 3.17 4.67 -7.83
N VAL A 32 2.99 4.96 -6.54
CA VAL A 32 3.87 5.89 -5.82
C VAL A 32 4.34 5.20 -4.56
N ILE A 33 5.62 5.36 -4.26
CA ILE A 33 6.18 4.86 -3.02
C ILE A 33 7.01 5.98 -2.40
N ALA A 34 6.89 6.14 -1.10
CA ALA A 34 7.64 7.15 -0.37
C ALA A 34 8.06 6.59 0.98
N GLU A 35 9.26 6.89 1.38
CA GLU A 35 9.76 6.43 2.67
C GLU A 35 9.21 7.31 3.78
N LEU A 36 8.59 6.70 4.79
CA LEU A 36 8.06 7.42 5.95
C LEU A 36 9.05 7.39 7.11
N ALA A 37 9.77 6.29 7.23
CA ALA A 37 10.76 6.06 8.28
C ALA A 37 11.66 4.96 7.78
N GLU A 38 12.69 4.64 8.56
CA GLU A 38 13.68 3.66 8.17
C GLU A 38 13.07 2.33 7.73
N ASP A 39 11.98 1.93 8.36
CA ASP A 39 11.37 0.63 8.11
C ASP A 39 9.94 0.74 7.57
N ARG A 40 9.50 1.92 7.16
CA ARG A 40 8.11 2.13 6.75
C ARG A 40 8.00 2.87 5.45
N GLU A 41 7.11 2.40 4.60
CA GLU A 41 6.86 2.99 3.29
C GLU A 41 5.39 3.31 3.13
N LEU A 42 5.11 4.49 2.58
CA LEU A 42 3.77 4.80 2.08
C LEU A 42 3.71 4.32 0.65
N ARG A 43 2.71 3.52 0.32
CA ARG A 43 2.50 3.07 -1.05
C ARG A 43 1.09 3.48 -1.47
N LEU A 44 0.99 4.14 -2.60
CA LEU A 44 -0.29 4.56 -3.16
C LEU A 44 -0.56 3.73 -4.40
N GLY A 45 -1.73 3.13 -4.45
CA GLY A 45 -2.14 2.31 -5.58
C GLY A 45 -3.65 2.32 -5.70
N PHE A 46 -4.19 1.36 -6.44
CA PHE A 46 -5.62 1.28 -6.68
C PHE A 46 -6.14 -0.09 -6.27
N ASP A 47 -7.39 -0.14 -5.82
CA ASP A 47 -8.03 -1.41 -5.53
C ASP A 47 -8.58 -2.02 -6.81
N SER A 48 -9.23 -3.17 -6.70
CA SER A 48 -9.73 -3.90 -7.88
C SER A 48 -10.80 -3.14 -8.64
N SER A 49 -11.43 -2.13 -8.03
CA SER A 49 -12.42 -1.33 -8.72
C SER A 49 -11.87 0.02 -9.18
N GLY A 50 -10.56 0.22 -9.04
CA GLY A 50 -9.93 1.44 -9.50
C GLY A 50 -9.98 2.60 -8.53
N LYS A 51 -10.34 2.35 -7.28
CA LYS A 51 -10.35 3.40 -6.27
C LYS A 51 -8.96 3.57 -5.66
N PRO A 52 -8.53 4.81 -5.42
CA PRO A 52 -7.20 5.03 -4.85
C PRO A 52 -7.13 4.59 -3.39
N ILE A 53 -6.08 3.86 -3.07
CA ILE A 53 -5.84 3.30 -1.74
C ILE A 53 -4.46 3.72 -1.27
N GLU A 54 -4.37 4.16 -0.03
CA GLU A 54 -3.08 4.37 0.61
C GLU A 54 -2.78 3.21 1.55
N THR A 55 -1.56 2.71 1.48
CA THR A 55 -1.11 1.66 2.39
C THR A 55 0.18 2.08 3.05
N VAL A 56 0.41 1.55 4.25
CA VAL A 56 1.71 1.67 4.91
C VAL A 56 2.26 0.27 5.05
N VAL A 57 3.47 0.08 4.55
CA VAL A 57 4.14 -1.21 4.54
C VAL A 57 5.34 -1.12 5.46
N ILE A 58 5.44 -2.08 6.37
CA ILE A 58 6.58 -2.18 7.29
C ILE A 58 7.54 -3.21 6.70
N VAL A 59 8.80 -2.81 6.53
CA VAL A 59 9.85 -3.69 6.02
C VAL A 59 10.58 -4.28 7.20
N LEU A 60 10.54 -5.61 7.32
CA LEU A 60 11.17 -6.31 8.42
C LEU A 60 12.62 -6.61 8.11
N GLY A 61 13.40 -6.86 9.17
CA GLY A 61 14.83 -7.11 9.01
C GLY A 61 15.17 -8.33 8.17
N SER A 62 14.22 -9.25 8.03
CA SER A 62 14.42 -10.44 7.22
C SER A 62 14.22 -10.18 5.74
N GLY A 63 13.81 -9.00 5.36
CA GLY A 63 13.44 -8.67 3.98
C GLY A 63 11.97 -8.87 3.69
N ARG A 64 11.23 -9.42 4.64
CA ARG A 64 9.79 -9.59 4.49
C ARG A 64 9.10 -8.26 4.77
N SER A 65 7.90 -8.11 4.25
CA SER A 65 7.13 -6.87 4.41
C SER A 65 5.71 -7.18 4.83
N VAL A 66 5.11 -6.25 5.55
CA VAL A 66 3.76 -6.41 6.08
C VAL A 66 2.98 -5.13 5.86
N VAL A 67 1.79 -5.25 5.25
CA VAL A 67 0.87 -4.12 5.17
C VAL A 67 0.27 -3.92 6.55
N ASN A 68 0.54 -2.78 7.14
CA ASN A 68 0.11 -2.45 8.49
C ASN A 68 -1.07 -1.50 8.52
N HIS A 69 -1.34 -0.83 7.41
CA HIS A 69 -2.38 0.17 7.31
C HIS A 69 -2.88 0.22 5.87
N ALA A 70 -4.19 0.28 5.68
CA ALA A 70 -4.79 0.45 4.37
C ALA A 70 -6.10 1.20 4.54
N MET A 71 -6.30 2.23 3.72
CA MET A 71 -7.54 2.99 3.74
C MET A 71 -7.73 3.65 2.38
N PRO A 72 -8.95 4.09 2.07
CA PRO A 72 -9.13 4.91 0.87
C PRO A 72 -8.18 6.08 0.92
N ALA A 73 -7.47 6.34 -0.17
CA ALA A 73 -6.44 7.38 -0.17
C ALA A 73 -7.08 8.74 0.07
N ARG A 74 -6.49 9.49 1.00
CA ARG A 74 -6.97 10.83 1.31
C ARG A 74 -6.68 11.74 0.13
N ARG A 75 -7.54 12.75 -0.02
CA ARG A 75 -7.45 13.64 -1.17
C ARG A 75 -6.09 14.26 -1.38
N LYS A 76 -5.39 14.53 -0.30
CA LYS A 76 -4.06 15.14 -0.41
C LYS A 76 -3.07 14.28 -1.20
N PHE A 77 -3.36 12.98 -1.34
CA PHE A 77 -2.48 12.08 -2.09
C PHE A 77 -2.91 11.89 -3.54
N TRP A 78 -4.13 12.32 -3.90
CA TRP A 78 -4.66 12.07 -5.24
C TRP A 78 -3.81 12.71 -6.33
N ALA A 79 -3.28 13.89 -6.05
CA ALA A 79 -2.46 14.58 -7.05
C ALA A 79 -1.22 13.78 -7.42
N LEU A 80 -0.66 13.06 -6.43
CA LEU A 80 0.52 12.24 -6.69
C LEU A 80 0.20 11.07 -7.62
N LEU A 81 -0.99 10.49 -7.47
CA LEU A 81 -1.41 9.38 -8.31
C LEU A 81 -1.78 9.82 -9.72
N TYR A 82 -2.59 10.86 -9.83
CA TYR A 82 -3.17 11.23 -11.13
C TYR A 82 -2.25 12.10 -11.96
N ARG A 83 -1.36 12.85 -11.33
CA ARG A 83 -0.39 13.64 -12.05
C ARG A 83 0.53 12.78 -12.92
N ARG A 84 0.79 11.56 -12.47
CA ARG A 84 1.73 10.68 -13.17
C ARG A 84 1.16 10.17 -14.48
N GLN A 85 -0.09 10.43 -14.74
CA GLN A 85 -0.74 9.95 -15.96
C GLN A 85 -0.69 10.95 -17.11
N THR A 86 -0.09 12.09 -16.89
CA THR A 86 -0.01 13.13 -17.95
C THR A 86 1.32 13.12 -18.67
#